data_48a19d793730107578da7e68ba426a45
#
_entry.id   48a19d793730107578da7e68ba426a45
#
_cell.length_a   1.000
_cell.length_b   1.000
_cell.length_c   1.000
_cell.angle_alpha   90.00
_cell.angle_beta   90.00
_cell.angle_gamma   90.00
#
_symmetry.space_group_name_H-M   'P 1'
#
loop_
_entity.id
_entity.type
_entity.pdbx_description
1 polymer ?
#
loop_
_entity_poly.entity_id
_entity_poly.type
_entity_poly.pdbx_seq_one_letter_code
_entity_poly.pdbx_strand_id
1 'polypeptide(L)'
;MNRFFVTVFAAFAVAVASFAQPSAVKNAAKSTFRLVCYDANGNRSAETYGVFTSANGEAVAPWSALSTAARAEVVDFNGKTYNVRTLVGVNELYDMCRFRVDASKTQPAAMATATVPDNSKVWLVNFADKKVKADEYSVERSEKFMDKYAYYIFAYNDKSGVAGSPFVNANGQVIGLLQQSETNIETHAVDPRFATTLAFNSLDVARPDYNKTAIRMQLPDDSKQALLMIMLTSERQDSAKYVGYIADYIAKFPQQVDGYTTSALRKSSNGDFAGADADMKQALKHATNKAEAHAEYSRVMYQKLIYSNDSLYKEWTLDKALGEAEEAYKIDPQLAYRHSAAQILFSKREYAKAYDIFNELSKTSFANSEVFYEAAQCKAQLGAKNEELIVLLDSAVARCAKPYTSVAAPYVLARGQMYDAMKDYRRALADYNEYDTIMYGRANADFYFTRYKCEVNIRQYQVALNDIAHAAYVCEPQMRPIYLAEMASLQLRVNMLDNAVKTADLCLQLDADNTDALIIKGVALVGLKKKPEAMECLQRAKTLGDQRADEYIKKYK
;
A
#
# COMPACT_ATOMS: atom_id res chain seq x y z
N MET A 1 51.42 -100.38 15.48
CA MET A 1 50.16 -100.26 14.73
C MET A 1 49.40 -99.07 15.31
N ASN A 2 49.65 -97.89 14.75
CA ASN A 2 48.97 -96.67 15.19
C ASN A 2 48.26 -96.10 13.95
N ARG A 3 46.94 -95.99 14.09
CA ARG A 3 46.10 -95.31 13.08
C ARG A 3 46.00 -93.85 13.48
N PHE A 4 46.51 -92.95 12.63
CA PHE A 4 46.29 -91.49 12.70
C PHE A 4 44.94 -91.19 12.02
N PHE A 5 44.00 -90.59 12.75
CA PHE A 5 42.83 -89.95 12.20
C PHE A 5 43.18 -88.47 11.90
N VAL A 6 43.10 -88.10 10.65
CA VAL A 6 43.19 -86.73 10.22
C VAL A 6 41.77 -86.16 10.09
N THR A 7 41.39 -85.23 10.95
CA THR A 7 40.12 -84.52 10.90
C THR A 7 40.32 -83.27 10.04
N VAL A 8 39.72 -83.21 8.84
CA VAL A 8 39.71 -82.01 7.98
C VAL A 8 38.60 -81.09 8.45
N PHE A 9 38.93 -79.93 9.02
CA PHE A 9 38.02 -78.84 9.26
C PHE A 9 37.84 -78.03 7.98
N ALA A 10 36.68 -78.14 7.32
CA ALA A 10 36.29 -77.22 6.24
C ALA A 10 35.75 -75.95 6.85
N ALA A 11 36.52 -74.88 6.79
CA ALA A 11 36.06 -73.55 7.17
C ALA A 11 35.22 -72.95 6.02
N PHE A 12 33.91 -72.88 6.20
CA PHE A 12 33.02 -72.10 5.32
C PHE A 12 33.25 -70.64 5.63
N ALA A 13 34.02 -69.97 4.77
CA ALA A 13 34.06 -68.50 4.75
C ALA A 13 32.77 -67.99 4.08
N VAL A 14 31.79 -67.57 4.87
CA VAL A 14 30.67 -66.80 4.34
C VAL A 14 31.24 -65.40 3.93
N ALA A 15 31.51 -65.26 2.64
CA ALA A 15 31.80 -63.92 2.09
C ALA A 15 30.50 -63.10 2.18
N VAL A 16 30.39 -62.24 3.19
CA VAL A 16 29.41 -61.17 3.17
C VAL A 16 29.80 -60.24 2.04
N ALA A 17 29.16 -60.41 0.86
CA ALA A 17 29.28 -59.47 -0.23
C ALA A 17 28.74 -58.11 0.24
N SER A 18 29.61 -57.25 0.70
CA SER A 18 29.34 -55.84 0.86
C SER A 18 29.07 -55.31 -0.53
N PHE A 19 27.79 -55.22 -0.94
CA PHE A 19 27.43 -54.54 -2.17
C PHE A 19 27.83 -53.08 -2.04
N ALA A 20 28.91 -52.71 -2.72
CA ALA A 20 29.38 -51.33 -2.79
C ALA A 20 28.24 -50.48 -3.34
N GLN A 21 27.89 -49.41 -2.62
CA GLN A 21 26.88 -48.45 -3.07
C GLN A 21 27.18 -47.98 -4.50
N PRO A 22 26.17 -47.92 -5.40
CA PRO A 22 26.37 -47.47 -6.77
C PRO A 22 27.07 -46.11 -6.81
N SER A 23 28.06 -45.94 -7.67
CA SER A 23 28.80 -44.67 -7.78
C SER A 23 27.86 -43.50 -8.17
N ALA A 24 26.79 -43.76 -8.90
CA ALA A 24 25.77 -42.79 -9.26
C ALA A 24 25.04 -42.22 -8.01
N VAL A 25 24.75 -43.06 -7.01
CA VAL A 25 24.15 -42.64 -5.74
C VAL A 25 25.06 -41.66 -5.01
N LYS A 26 26.38 -41.97 -4.93
CA LYS A 26 27.35 -41.04 -4.29
C LYS A 26 27.48 -39.71 -5.05
N ASN A 27 27.37 -39.73 -6.38
CA ASN A 27 27.45 -38.53 -7.21
C ASN A 27 26.24 -37.62 -7.01
N ALA A 28 25.08 -38.12 -6.60
CA ALA A 28 23.91 -37.30 -6.32
C ALA A 28 24.14 -36.26 -5.19
N ALA A 29 25.08 -36.56 -4.26
CA ALA A 29 25.48 -35.59 -3.22
C ALA A 29 26.04 -34.28 -3.80
N LYS A 30 26.57 -34.27 -5.02
CA LYS A 30 27.10 -33.05 -5.66
C LYS A 30 26.04 -32.06 -6.07
N SER A 31 24.80 -32.49 -6.23
CA SER A 31 23.63 -31.66 -6.52
C SER A 31 22.77 -31.37 -5.28
N THR A 32 23.19 -31.91 -4.13
CA THR A 32 22.57 -31.71 -2.82
C THR A 32 23.30 -30.61 -2.07
N PHE A 33 22.57 -29.82 -1.28
CA PHE A 33 23.15 -28.79 -0.43
C PHE A 33 22.55 -28.84 0.98
N ARG A 34 23.23 -28.21 1.95
CA ARG A 34 22.67 -27.87 3.25
C ARG A 34 22.11 -26.46 3.18
N LEU A 35 20.87 -26.28 3.60
CA LEU A 35 20.19 -24.98 3.77
C LEU A 35 20.31 -24.59 5.25
N VAL A 36 20.96 -23.48 5.53
CA VAL A 36 21.13 -22.93 6.88
C VAL A 36 20.35 -21.63 6.97
N CYS A 37 19.38 -21.58 7.87
CA CYS A 37 18.51 -20.43 8.08
C CYS A 37 18.90 -19.69 9.36
N TYR A 38 18.69 -18.38 9.40
CA TYR A 38 19.04 -17.51 10.50
C TYR A 38 17.84 -16.64 10.88
N ASP A 39 17.68 -16.39 12.17
CA ASP A 39 16.72 -15.44 12.71
C ASP A 39 17.20 -13.98 12.56
N ALA A 40 16.38 -13.02 13.02
CA ALA A 40 16.70 -11.59 12.96
C ALA A 40 17.92 -11.20 13.83
N ASN A 41 18.29 -12.02 14.81
CA ASN A 41 19.45 -11.81 15.68
C ASN A 41 20.73 -12.43 15.11
N GLY A 42 20.63 -13.13 13.98
CA GLY A 42 21.74 -13.83 13.35
C GLY A 42 22.01 -15.23 13.90
N ASN A 43 21.18 -15.76 14.79
CA ASN A 43 21.30 -17.11 15.29
C ASN A 43 20.76 -18.11 14.25
N ARG A 44 21.31 -19.32 14.22
CA ARG A 44 20.76 -20.39 13.39
C ARG A 44 19.36 -20.76 13.91
N SER A 45 18.37 -20.70 13.03
CA SER A 45 16.98 -21.05 13.35
C SER A 45 16.57 -22.42 12.80
N ALA A 46 17.15 -22.84 11.66
CA ALA A 46 16.92 -24.14 11.07
C ALA A 46 18.11 -24.59 10.21
N GLU A 47 18.27 -25.91 10.08
CA GLU A 47 19.19 -26.53 9.12
C GLU A 47 18.50 -27.70 8.45
N THR A 48 18.45 -27.72 7.11
CA THR A 48 17.84 -28.76 6.30
C THR A 48 18.70 -29.06 5.09
N TYR A 49 18.29 -30.03 4.26
CA TYR A 49 18.88 -30.27 2.95
C TYR A 49 17.93 -29.83 1.84
N GLY A 50 18.44 -29.81 0.63
CA GLY A 50 17.71 -29.57 -0.60
C GLY A 50 18.55 -29.91 -1.81
N VAL A 51 17.98 -29.72 -3.00
CA VAL A 51 18.67 -30.03 -4.25
C VAL A 51 18.61 -28.84 -5.22
N PHE A 52 19.68 -28.60 -5.96
CA PHE A 52 19.67 -27.67 -7.07
C PHE A 52 18.84 -28.27 -8.23
N THR A 53 17.99 -27.45 -8.82
CA THR A 53 17.11 -27.86 -9.93
C THR A 53 17.57 -27.31 -11.28
N SER A 54 18.48 -26.33 -11.27
CA SER A 54 19.05 -25.75 -12.48
C SER A 54 20.52 -25.41 -12.31
N ALA A 55 21.22 -25.17 -13.42
CA ALA A 55 22.62 -24.76 -13.40
C ALA A 55 22.84 -23.30 -12.98
N ASN A 56 21.79 -22.50 -12.91
CA ASN A 56 21.83 -21.06 -12.60
C ASN A 56 21.27 -20.70 -11.20
N GLY A 57 21.38 -21.64 -10.26
CA GLY A 57 21.06 -21.39 -8.86
C GLY A 57 19.61 -21.53 -8.45
N GLU A 58 18.74 -22.14 -9.26
CA GLU A 58 17.42 -22.53 -8.75
C GLU A 58 17.52 -23.80 -7.90
N ALA A 59 16.74 -23.83 -6.84
CA ALA A 59 16.81 -24.86 -5.82
C ALA A 59 15.44 -25.13 -5.20
N VAL A 60 15.28 -26.35 -4.64
CA VAL A 60 14.10 -26.73 -3.85
C VAL A 60 14.52 -27.32 -2.52
N ALA A 61 13.76 -27.00 -1.47
CA ALA A 61 13.95 -27.47 -0.11
C ALA A 61 12.63 -27.40 0.68
N PRO A 62 12.57 -27.88 1.94
CA PRO A 62 11.42 -27.70 2.81
C PRO A 62 11.11 -26.23 3.06
N TRP A 63 9.82 -25.85 2.93
CA TRP A 63 9.34 -24.50 3.21
C TRP A 63 9.43 -24.11 4.70
N SER A 64 9.12 -25.04 5.58
CA SER A 64 9.14 -24.84 7.03
C SER A 64 10.45 -24.20 7.53
N ALA A 65 11.59 -24.56 6.92
CA ALA A 65 12.89 -24.01 7.26
C ALA A 65 13.02 -22.51 6.91
N LEU A 66 12.44 -22.07 5.77
CA LEU A 66 12.53 -20.70 5.28
C LEU A 66 11.39 -19.79 5.74
N SER A 67 10.30 -20.39 6.26
CA SER A 67 9.04 -19.68 6.54
C SER A 67 9.16 -18.50 7.51
N THR A 68 10.14 -18.55 8.43
CA THR A 68 10.41 -17.50 9.43
C THR A 68 11.84 -16.94 9.34
N ALA A 69 12.60 -17.34 8.34
CA ALA A 69 14.01 -16.96 8.23
C ALA A 69 14.16 -15.47 7.92
N ALA A 70 15.04 -14.80 8.65
CA ALA A 70 15.49 -13.45 8.32
C ALA A 70 16.48 -13.44 7.13
N ARG A 71 17.33 -14.45 7.07
CA ARG A 71 18.21 -14.76 5.93
C ARG A 71 18.51 -16.25 5.89
N ALA A 72 18.95 -16.74 4.74
CA ALA A 72 19.37 -18.12 4.59
C ALA A 72 20.56 -18.25 3.65
N GLU A 73 21.33 -19.29 3.86
CA GLU A 73 22.52 -19.65 3.07
C GLU A 73 22.43 -21.13 2.64
N VAL A 74 22.91 -21.39 1.48
CA VAL A 74 23.08 -22.74 0.94
C VAL A 74 24.55 -23.09 0.94
N VAL A 75 24.92 -24.22 1.51
CA VAL A 75 26.29 -24.75 1.51
C VAL A 75 26.31 -25.98 0.60
N ASP A 76 27.03 -25.91 -0.52
CA ASP A 76 27.14 -27.01 -1.48
C ASP A 76 28.06 -28.15 -0.96
N PHE A 77 28.10 -29.25 -1.70
CA PHE A 77 28.94 -30.41 -1.37
C PHE A 77 30.43 -30.05 -1.22
N ASN A 78 30.93 -29.05 -1.91
CA ASN A 78 32.31 -28.62 -1.83
C ASN A 78 32.59 -27.66 -0.66
N GLY A 79 31.56 -27.29 0.10
CA GLY A 79 31.64 -26.34 1.20
C GLY A 79 31.53 -24.88 0.78
N LYS A 80 31.18 -24.60 -0.48
CA LYS A 80 30.96 -23.25 -0.96
C LYS A 80 29.59 -22.74 -0.53
N THR A 81 29.54 -21.53 0.01
CA THR A 81 28.33 -20.89 0.50
C THR A 81 27.75 -19.92 -0.54
N TYR A 82 26.42 -19.89 -0.66
CA TYR A 82 25.66 -18.99 -1.51
C TYR A 82 24.47 -18.45 -0.71
N ASN A 83 24.16 -17.16 -0.84
CA ASN A 83 23.01 -16.59 -0.17
C ASN A 83 21.70 -16.95 -0.91
N VAL A 84 20.66 -17.23 -0.16
CA VAL A 84 19.29 -17.32 -0.73
C VAL A 84 18.84 -15.91 -1.08
N ARG A 85 18.57 -15.68 -2.35
CA ARG A 85 18.25 -14.37 -2.90
C ARG A 85 16.76 -14.07 -2.86
N THR A 86 15.95 -14.96 -3.44
CA THR A 86 14.50 -14.79 -3.57
C THR A 86 13.77 -16.13 -3.50
N LEU A 87 12.58 -16.11 -2.95
CA LEU A 87 11.61 -17.21 -3.07
C LEU A 87 10.93 -17.10 -4.43
N VAL A 88 10.75 -18.25 -5.11
CA VAL A 88 10.10 -18.33 -6.42
C VAL A 88 8.67 -18.83 -6.29
N GLY A 89 8.42 -19.77 -5.38
CA GLY A 89 7.11 -20.31 -5.11
C GLY A 89 7.12 -21.23 -3.89
N VAL A 90 5.96 -21.41 -3.28
CA VAL A 90 5.78 -22.18 -2.03
C VAL A 90 4.56 -23.06 -2.13
N ASN A 91 4.63 -24.25 -1.53
CA ASN A 91 3.49 -25.10 -1.22
C ASN A 91 3.59 -25.54 0.24
N GLU A 92 2.66 -25.04 1.07
CA GLU A 92 2.64 -25.31 2.51
C GLU A 92 2.21 -26.74 2.83
N LEU A 93 1.26 -27.31 2.05
CA LEU A 93 0.71 -28.62 2.29
C LEU A 93 1.78 -29.74 2.14
N TYR A 94 2.63 -29.60 1.15
CA TYR A 94 3.72 -30.56 0.90
C TYR A 94 5.07 -30.09 1.45
N ASP A 95 5.08 -29.03 2.24
CA ASP A 95 6.27 -28.42 2.86
C ASP A 95 7.43 -28.23 1.87
N MET A 96 7.15 -27.61 0.72
CA MET A 96 8.15 -27.42 -0.33
C MET A 96 8.20 -25.97 -0.78
N CYS A 97 9.40 -25.48 -1.03
CA CYS A 97 9.61 -24.19 -1.68
C CYS A 97 10.64 -24.27 -2.81
N ARG A 98 10.44 -23.41 -3.79
CA ARG A 98 11.39 -23.12 -4.87
C ARG A 98 11.98 -21.74 -4.63
N PHE A 99 13.31 -21.63 -4.72
CA PHE A 99 14.02 -20.38 -4.47
C PHE A 99 15.26 -20.25 -5.36
N ARG A 100 15.87 -19.07 -5.37
CA ARG A 100 17.11 -18.78 -6.08
C ARG A 100 18.22 -18.40 -5.09
N VAL A 101 19.43 -18.88 -5.40
CA VAL A 101 20.66 -18.47 -4.72
C VAL A 101 21.51 -17.58 -5.63
N ASP A 102 22.46 -16.85 -5.04
CA ASP A 102 23.40 -15.95 -5.74
C ASP A 102 24.54 -16.70 -6.45
N ALA A 103 24.25 -17.88 -7.00
CA ALA A 103 25.23 -18.71 -7.70
C ALA A 103 25.15 -18.51 -9.22
N SER A 104 26.31 -18.30 -9.84
CA SER A 104 26.44 -18.27 -11.30
C SER A 104 26.51 -19.66 -11.94
N LYS A 105 26.86 -20.68 -11.17
CA LYS A 105 26.98 -22.07 -11.63
C LYS A 105 26.73 -23.04 -10.48
N THR A 106 25.73 -23.91 -10.64
CA THR A 106 25.40 -25.01 -9.75
C THR A 106 25.30 -26.31 -10.52
N GLN A 107 25.33 -27.44 -9.83
CA GLN A 107 25.12 -28.77 -10.46
C GLN A 107 23.67 -29.19 -10.20
N PRO A 108 22.79 -29.22 -11.22
CA PRO A 108 21.41 -29.63 -11.04
C PRO A 108 21.31 -31.14 -10.75
N ALA A 109 20.32 -31.49 -9.92
CA ALA A 109 19.99 -32.89 -9.66
C ALA A 109 19.33 -33.53 -10.87
N ALA A 110 19.73 -34.75 -11.19
CA ALA A 110 18.99 -35.57 -12.10
C ALA A 110 17.69 -36.03 -11.42
N MET A 111 16.53 -35.68 -11.97
CA MET A 111 15.22 -36.06 -11.43
C MET A 111 14.74 -37.36 -12.10
N ALA A 112 14.14 -38.25 -11.33
CA ALA A 112 13.50 -39.43 -11.90
C ALA A 112 12.26 -39.00 -12.70
N THR A 113 12.11 -39.54 -13.92
CA THR A 113 10.97 -39.20 -14.79
C THR A 113 9.73 -40.04 -14.52
N ALA A 114 9.90 -41.24 -13.95
CA ALA A 114 8.83 -42.16 -13.58
C ALA A 114 8.82 -42.43 -12.08
N THR A 115 7.65 -42.77 -11.55
CA THR A 115 7.48 -43.29 -10.19
C THR A 115 8.25 -44.59 -10.03
N VAL A 116 8.98 -44.70 -8.94
CA VAL A 116 9.70 -45.95 -8.60
C VAL A 116 8.68 -46.96 -8.02
N PRO A 117 8.70 -48.22 -8.49
CA PRO A 117 7.79 -49.26 -8.01
C PRO A 117 7.96 -49.56 -6.52
N ASP A 118 6.91 -50.08 -5.90
CA ASP A 118 6.96 -50.59 -4.53
C ASP A 118 8.03 -51.70 -4.39
N ASN A 119 8.59 -51.83 -3.22
CA ASN A 119 9.71 -52.71 -2.88
C ASN A 119 11.04 -52.41 -3.61
N SER A 120 11.14 -51.29 -4.34
CA SER A 120 12.39 -50.87 -4.96
C SER A 120 13.38 -50.35 -3.90
N LYS A 121 14.66 -50.67 -4.10
CA LYS A 121 15.75 -50.10 -3.29
C LYS A 121 16.08 -48.71 -3.74
N VAL A 122 16.18 -47.79 -2.75
CA VAL A 122 16.54 -46.37 -2.93
C VAL A 122 17.48 -45.98 -1.81
N TRP A 123 18.14 -44.86 -1.95
CA TRP A 123 19.12 -44.37 -0.97
C TRP A 123 18.79 -42.95 -0.53
N LEU A 124 18.74 -42.71 0.79
CA LEU A 124 18.70 -41.38 1.37
C LEU A 124 20.12 -40.81 1.36
N VAL A 125 20.34 -39.73 0.62
CA VAL A 125 21.67 -39.15 0.43
C VAL A 125 21.79 -37.84 1.16
N ASN A 126 22.84 -37.72 1.97
CA ASN A 126 23.29 -36.46 2.55
C ASN A 126 24.83 -36.42 2.64
N PHE A 127 25.40 -35.37 3.18
CA PHE A 127 26.84 -35.25 3.33
C PHE A 127 27.22 -34.39 4.55
N ALA A 128 28.38 -34.68 5.11
CA ALA A 128 29.05 -33.85 6.10
C ALA A 128 30.55 -33.84 5.77
N ASP A 129 31.18 -32.68 5.81
CA ASP A 129 32.63 -32.50 5.54
C ASP A 129 33.12 -33.21 4.27
N LYS A 130 32.38 -33.05 3.17
CA LYS A 130 32.60 -33.72 1.87
C LYS A 130 32.53 -35.25 1.88
N LYS A 131 32.07 -35.84 2.98
CA LYS A 131 31.82 -37.29 3.07
C LYS A 131 30.35 -37.54 2.79
N VAL A 132 30.08 -38.39 1.81
CA VAL A 132 28.71 -38.81 1.46
C VAL A 132 28.26 -39.88 2.43
N LYS A 133 27.07 -39.68 2.99
CA LYS A 133 26.29 -40.70 3.68
C LYS A 133 25.12 -41.10 2.75
N ALA A 134 24.92 -42.37 2.54
CA ALA A 134 23.84 -42.89 1.72
C ALA A 134 23.28 -44.16 2.37
N ASP A 135 22.11 -44.03 2.99
CA ASP A 135 21.46 -45.11 3.71
C ASP A 135 20.41 -45.77 2.79
N GLU A 136 20.41 -47.12 2.71
CA GLU A 136 19.50 -47.86 1.86
C GLU A 136 18.13 -47.97 2.51
N TYR A 137 17.09 -47.72 1.72
CA TYR A 137 15.68 -47.89 2.07
C TYR A 137 14.94 -48.72 1.02
N SER A 138 13.78 -49.24 1.38
CA SER A 138 12.85 -49.86 0.46
C SER A 138 11.56 -49.05 0.42
N VAL A 139 11.08 -48.75 -0.79
CA VAL A 139 9.77 -48.12 -0.98
C VAL A 139 8.70 -49.09 -0.52
N GLU A 140 7.90 -48.75 0.48
CA GLU A 140 6.78 -49.58 0.92
C GLU A 140 5.60 -49.43 -0.05
N ARG A 141 5.21 -48.16 -0.28
CA ARG A 141 4.16 -47.79 -1.21
C ARG A 141 4.37 -46.39 -1.75
N SER A 142 3.76 -46.10 -2.89
CA SER A 142 3.71 -44.75 -3.42
C SER A 142 2.27 -44.33 -3.72
N GLU A 143 1.96 -43.10 -3.41
CA GLU A 143 0.68 -42.47 -3.71
C GLU A 143 0.87 -41.38 -4.77
N LYS A 144 -0.14 -41.16 -5.61
CA LYS A 144 -0.10 -40.11 -6.62
C LYS A 144 -0.74 -38.83 -6.08
N PHE A 145 -0.12 -37.70 -6.35
CA PHE A 145 -0.75 -36.39 -6.14
C PHE A 145 -0.63 -35.54 -7.43
N MET A 146 -1.58 -34.65 -7.64
CA MET A 146 -1.70 -33.82 -8.84
C MET A 146 -1.58 -34.69 -10.14
N ASP A 147 -2.13 -35.90 -10.10
CA ASP A 147 -2.19 -36.91 -11.18
C ASP A 147 -0.85 -37.41 -11.74
N LYS A 148 0.28 -36.80 -11.47
CA LYS A 148 1.57 -37.13 -12.10
C LYS A 148 2.77 -37.19 -11.15
N TYR A 149 2.66 -36.71 -9.92
CA TYR A 149 3.76 -36.73 -8.97
C TYR A 149 3.59 -37.82 -7.93
N ALA A 150 4.69 -38.29 -7.36
CA ALA A 150 4.68 -39.37 -6.37
C ALA A 150 4.92 -38.82 -4.94
N TYR A 151 4.17 -39.39 -4.01
CA TYR A 151 4.40 -39.29 -2.60
C TYR A 151 4.83 -40.67 -2.12
N TYR A 152 6.08 -40.81 -1.67
CA TYR A 152 6.66 -42.09 -1.28
C TYR A 152 6.55 -42.29 0.22
N ILE A 153 6.27 -43.51 0.64
CA ILE A 153 6.14 -43.96 2.02
C ILE A 153 7.09 -45.14 2.23
N PHE A 154 7.82 -45.08 3.32
CA PHE A 154 8.81 -46.06 3.72
C PHE A 154 8.45 -46.59 5.11
N ALA A 155 8.56 -47.91 5.35
CA ALA A 155 8.19 -48.60 6.56
C ALA A 155 9.02 -48.18 7.79
N TYR A 156 10.23 -47.71 7.56
CA TYR A 156 11.17 -47.43 8.64
C TYR A 156 11.31 -45.91 8.87
N ASN A 157 11.11 -45.47 10.08
CA ASN A 157 11.37 -44.10 10.51
C ASN A 157 12.80 -44.00 11.08
N ASP A 158 13.73 -43.58 10.28
CA ASP A 158 15.06 -43.21 10.73
C ASP A 158 15.06 -41.74 11.24
N LYS A 159 15.04 -41.57 12.56
CA LYS A 159 15.15 -40.27 13.21
C LYS A 159 16.49 -39.55 12.91
N SER A 160 17.46 -40.22 12.30
CA SER A 160 18.72 -39.62 11.89
C SER A 160 18.64 -38.88 10.55
N GLY A 161 17.54 -39.02 9.79
CA GLY A 161 17.29 -38.31 8.54
C GLY A 161 17.01 -36.83 8.78
N VAL A 162 17.71 -35.94 8.05
CA VAL A 162 17.45 -34.51 8.07
C VAL A 162 16.49 -34.16 6.95
N ALA A 163 15.43 -33.41 7.25
CA ALA A 163 14.42 -32.99 6.28
C ALA A 163 15.06 -32.39 5.01
N GLY A 164 14.45 -32.64 3.86
CA GLY A 164 14.94 -32.20 2.56
C GLY A 164 16.10 -33.03 1.97
N SER A 165 16.65 -34.03 2.71
CA SER A 165 17.62 -34.98 2.15
C SER A 165 16.98 -35.74 0.98
N PRO A 166 17.64 -35.83 -0.20
CA PRO A 166 17.07 -36.51 -1.35
C PRO A 166 17.13 -38.04 -1.23
N PHE A 167 16.03 -38.70 -1.53
CA PHE A 167 16.00 -40.09 -1.90
C PHE A 167 16.33 -40.24 -3.37
N VAL A 168 17.25 -41.14 -3.70
CA VAL A 168 17.68 -41.39 -5.07
C VAL A 168 17.54 -42.88 -5.45
N ASN A 169 17.26 -43.16 -6.71
CA ASN A 169 17.28 -44.50 -7.26
C ASN A 169 18.73 -44.97 -7.54
N ALA A 170 18.92 -46.21 -7.98
CA ALA A 170 20.24 -46.79 -8.31
C ALA A 170 21.03 -46.02 -9.38
N ASN A 171 20.36 -45.25 -10.22
CA ASN A 171 20.95 -44.37 -11.23
C ASN A 171 21.34 -42.99 -10.68
N GLY A 172 21.15 -42.72 -9.36
CA GLY A 172 21.42 -41.44 -8.71
C GLY A 172 20.40 -40.36 -9.06
N GLN A 173 19.24 -40.72 -9.59
CA GLN A 173 18.16 -39.77 -9.89
C GLN A 173 17.30 -39.55 -8.64
N VAL A 174 17.01 -38.31 -8.32
CA VAL A 174 16.17 -37.92 -7.16
C VAL A 174 14.73 -38.32 -7.46
N ILE A 175 14.14 -39.09 -6.53
CA ILE A 175 12.74 -39.51 -6.55
C ILE A 175 11.88 -38.71 -5.60
N GLY A 176 12.45 -38.28 -4.46
CA GLY A 176 11.73 -37.57 -3.41
C GLY A 176 12.67 -36.80 -2.49
N LEU A 177 12.16 -35.79 -1.79
CA LEU A 177 12.84 -35.15 -0.66
C LEU A 177 12.18 -35.59 0.66
N LEU A 178 13.00 -35.97 1.63
CA LEU A 178 12.55 -36.39 2.94
C LEU A 178 11.73 -35.30 3.63
N GLN A 179 10.52 -35.65 4.06
CA GLN A 179 9.69 -34.81 4.90
C GLN A 179 9.90 -35.16 6.37
N GLN A 180 9.82 -34.15 7.23
CA GLN A 180 9.78 -34.37 8.67
C GLN A 180 8.36 -34.80 9.07
N SER A 181 8.25 -35.96 9.77
CA SER A 181 6.99 -36.44 10.31
C SER A 181 6.98 -36.30 11.82
N GLU A 182 5.89 -35.76 12.36
CA GLU A 182 5.69 -35.68 13.82
C GLU A 182 5.23 -37.02 14.44
N THR A 183 4.62 -37.88 13.65
CA THR A 183 3.98 -39.12 14.15
C THR A 183 4.91 -40.31 14.27
N ASN A 184 6.11 -40.26 13.69
CA ASN A 184 7.19 -41.25 13.83
C ASN A 184 6.83 -42.71 13.49
N ILE A 185 5.82 -42.93 12.66
CA ILE A 185 5.39 -44.30 12.27
C ILE A 185 5.94 -44.66 10.88
N GLU A 186 6.00 -43.69 9.99
CA GLU A 186 6.42 -43.85 8.60
C GLU A 186 7.42 -42.76 8.23
N THR A 187 8.30 -43.05 7.28
CA THR A 187 9.17 -42.06 6.61
C THR A 187 8.55 -41.64 5.29
N HIS A 188 8.45 -40.36 5.05
CA HIS A 188 7.78 -39.83 3.86
C HIS A 188 8.74 -39.04 2.98
N ALA A 189 8.52 -39.08 1.65
CA ALA A 189 9.23 -38.22 0.71
C ALA A 189 8.33 -37.73 -0.43
N VAL A 190 8.49 -36.45 -0.76
CA VAL A 190 7.73 -35.77 -1.78
C VAL A 190 8.57 -35.63 -3.06
N ASP A 191 7.98 -35.95 -4.21
CA ASP A 191 8.58 -35.74 -5.51
C ASP A 191 8.88 -34.24 -5.75
N PRO A 192 10.16 -33.83 -5.84
CA PRO A 192 10.50 -32.43 -5.95
C PRO A 192 10.17 -31.81 -7.31
N ARG A 193 9.81 -32.60 -8.31
CA ARG A 193 9.48 -32.09 -9.65
C ARG A 193 8.28 -31.15 -9.63
N PHE A 194 7.29 -31.38 -8.76
CA PHE A 194 6.16 -30.45 -8.65
C PHE A 194 6.59 -29.08 -8.16
N ALA A 195 7.55 -29.02 -7.25
CA ALA A 195 8.06 -27.76 -6.71
C ALA A 195 8.75 -26.89 -7.78
N THR A 196 9.29 -27.52 -8.86
CA THR A 196 9.88 -26.76 -9.98
C THR A 196 8.85 -25.96 -10.79
N THR A 197 7.56 -26.24 -10.62
CA THR A 197 6.46 -25.50 -11.27
C THR A 197 5.85 -24.42 -10.40
N LEU A 198 6.24 -24.34 -9.11
CA LEU A 198 5.73 -23.34 -8.18
C LEU A 198 6.20 -21.93 -8.60
N ALA A 199 5.27 -20.99 -8.60
CA ALA A 199 5.53 -19.59 -8.85
C ALA A 199 4.54 -18.74 -8.05
N PHE A 200 4.97 -17.60 -7.57
CA PHE A 200 4.11 -16.61 -6.96
C PHE A 200 3.34 -15.80 -7.99
N ASN A 201 2.12 -15.42 -7.64
CA ASN A 201 1.37 -14.38 -8.31
C ASN A 201 1.45 -13.07 -7.48
N SER A 202 0.96 -11.96 -8.03
CA SER A 202 1.06 -10.65 -7.38
C SER A 202 0.34 -10.56 -6.03
N LEU A 203 -0.73 -11.36 -5.83
CA LEU A 203 -1.54 -11.34 -4.62
C LEU A 203 -0.92 -12.15 -3.48
N ASP A 204 0.00 -13.05 -3.77
CA ASP A 204 0.64 -13.89 -2.74
C ASP A 204 1.43 -13.05 -1.73
N VAL A 205 1.94 -11.89 -2.12
CA VAL A 205 2.57 -10.94 -1.18
C VAL A 205 1.61 -10.45 -0.09
N ALA A 206 0.31 -10.57 -0.33
CA ALA A 206 -0.72 -10.24 0.66
C ALA A 206 -0.96 -11.36 1.70
N ARG A 207 -0.45 -12.56 1.51
CA ARG A 207 -0.64 -13.68 2.44
C ARG A 207 0.22 -13.50 3.70
N PRO A 208 -0.38 -13.53 4.92
CA PRO A 208 0.35 -13.34 6.17
C PRO A 208 1.48 -14.36 6.37
N ASP A 209 1.24 -15.63 6.01
CA ASP A 209 2.20 -16.70 6.25
C ASP A 209 3.47 -16.56 5.40
N TYR A 210 3.36 -16.03 4.20
CA TYR A 210 4.51 -15.78 3.33
C TYR A 210 5.30 -14.51 3.72
N ASN A 211 4.75 -13.68 4.61
CA ASN A 211 5.40 -12.46 5.09
C ASN A 211 6.17 -12.63 6.41
N LYS A 212 6.11 -13.82 7.03
CA LYS A 212 6.89 -14.12 8.25
C LYS A 212 8.39 -14.19 7.95
N THR A 213 8.78 -14.61 6.76
CA THR A 213 10.18 -14.59 6.32
C THR A 213 10.58 -13.20 5.81
N ALA A 214 11.84 -12.79 6.04
CA ALA A 214 12.39 -11.57 5.46
C ALA A 214 12.89 -11.76 4.02
N ILE A 215 12.95 -13.00 3.52
CA ILE A 215 13.38 -13.29 2.15
C ILE A 215 12.27 -12.86 1.18
N ARG A 216 12.64 -12.02 0.19
CA ARG A 216 11.67 -11.50 -0.77
C ARG A 216 11.22 -12.57 -1.77
N MET A 217 9.97 -12.46 -2.19
CA MET A 217 9.44 -13.23 -3.32
C MET A 217 10.00 -12.69 -4.64
N GLN A 218 10.21 -13.57 -5.61
CA GLN A 218 10.60 -13.16 -6.96
C GLN A 218 9.43 -12.41 -7.62
N LEU A 219 9.73 -11.26 -8.23
CA LEU A 219 8.74 -10.49 -8.98
C LEU A 219 8.24 -11.30 -10.21
N PRO A 220 6.94 -11.22 -10.54
CA PRO A 220 6.39 -11.75 -11.79
C PRO A 220 7.15 -11.27 -13.02
N ASP A 221 7.05 -12.02 -14.13
CA ASP A 221 7.72 -11.66 -15.39
C ASP A 221 6.96 -10.58 -16.17
N ASP A 222 5.68 -10.40 -15.90
CA ASP A 222 4.89 -9.27 -16.39
C ASP A 222 5.11 -8.03 -15.53
N SER A 223 5.46 -6.90 -16.15
CA SER A 223 5.80 -5.66 -15.44
C SER A 223 4.62 -5.09 -14.65
N LYS A 224 3.39 -5.20 -15.16
CA LYS A 224 2.19 -4.68 -14.48
C LYS A 224 1.86 -5.53 -13.25
N GLN A 225 1.99 -6.84 -13.36
CA GLN A 225 1.83 -7.76 -12.23
C GLN A 225 2.92 -7.52 -11.17
N ALA A 226 4.15 -7.28 -11.58
CA ALA A 226 5.24 -6.93 -10.67
C ALA A 226 5.00 -5.58 -9.97
N LEU A 227 4.49 -4.58 -10.67
CA LEU A 227 4.13 -3.29 -10.11
C LEU A 227 2.98 -3.42 -9.09
N LEU A 228 1.94 -4.19 -9.42
CA LEU A 228 0.84 -4.49 -8.48
C LEU A 228 1.37 -5.13 -7.19
N MET A 229 2.31 -6.07 -7.30
CA MET A 229 2.94 -6.69 -6.14
C MET A 229 3.68 -5.66 -5.26
N ILE A 230 4.39 -4.70 -5.87
CA ILE A 230 5.05 -3.60 -5.15
C ILE A 230 4.03 -2.71 -4.44
N MET A 231 2.94 -2.33 -5.12
CA MET A 231 1.88 -1.51 -4.54
C MET A 231 1.27 -2.18 -3.30
N LEU A 232 0.95 -3.47 -3.37
CA LEU A 232 0.43 -4.26 -2.24
C LEU A 232 1.43 -4.38 -1.08
N THR A 233 2.73 -4.30 -1.35
CA THR A 233 3.77 -4.32 -0.31
C THR A 233 3.86 -2.97 0.42
N SER A 234 3.60 -1.85 -0.27
CA SER A 234 3.69 -0.50 0.32
C SER A 234 2.70 -0.29 1.46
N GLU A 235 1.53 -0.91 1.41
CA GLU A 235 0.49 -0.82 2.44
C GLU A 235 0.88 -1.50 3.77
N ARG A 236 1.91 -2.36 3.79
CA ARG A 236 2.31 -3.15 4.96
C ARG A 236 3.45 -2.57 5.79
N GLN A 237 3.88 -1.34 5.53
CA GLN A 237 4.91 -0.60 6.28
C GLN A 237 6.28 -1.33 6.42
N ASP A 238 6.51 -2.44 5.73
CA ASP A 238 7.83 -3.09 5.69
C ASP A 238 8.74 -2.34 4.71
N SER A 239 9.33 -1.25 5.18
CA SER A 239 10.13 -0.36 4.34
C SER A 239 11.34 -1.06 3.69
N ALA A 240 11.96 -2.03 4.36
CA ALA A 240 13.13 -2.75 3.84
C ALA A 240 12.76 -3.67 2.68
N LYS A 241 11.67 -4.44 2.80
CA LYS A 241 11.15 -5.27 1.70
C LYS A 241 10.69 -4.42 0.53
N TYR A 242 9.96 -3.32 0.81
CA TYR A 242 9.44 -2.42 -0.22
C TYR A 242 10.58 -1.81 -1.05
N VAL A 243 11.62 -1.30 -0.40
CA VAL A 243 12.83 -0.80 -1.09
C VAL A 243 13.48 -1.88 -1.93
N GLY A 244 13.59 -3.09 -1.38
CA GLY A 244 14.14 -4.23 -2.10
C GLY A 244 13.34 -4.60 -3.34
N TYR A 245 12.00 -4.61 -3.27
CA TYR A 245 11.15 -4.87 -4.43
C TYR A 245 11.25 -3.79 -5.51
N ILE A 246 11.34 -2.51 -5.13
CA ILE A 246 11.58 -1.42 -6.09
C ILE A 246 12.91 -1.63 -6.82
N ALA A 247 13.98 -1.95 -6.10
CA ALA A 247 15.29 -2.21 -6.69
C ALA A 247 15.26 -3.43 -7.64
N ASP A 248 14.59 -4.52 -7.22
CA ASP A 248 14.42 -5.72 -8.04
C ASP A 248 13.60 -5.41 -9.32
N TYR A 249 12.59 -4.52 -9.22
CA TYR A 249 11.79 -4.09 -10.37
C TYR A 249 12.63 -3.29 -11.37
N ILE A 250 13.36 -2.29 -10.91
CA ILE A 250 14.24 -1.49 -11.78
C ILE A 250 15.28 -2.37 -12.46
N ALA A 251 15.86 -3.34 -11.72
CA ALA A 251 16.82 -4.28 -12.29
C ALA A 251 16.19 -5.22 -13.33
N LYS A 252 14.95 -5.65 -13.12
CA LYS A 252 14.23 -6.58 -14.02
C LYS A 252 13.62 -5.87 -15.23
N PHE A 253 13.13 -4.63 -15.04
CA PHE A 253 12.42 -3.84 -16.05
C PHE A 253 13.05 -2.44 -16.22
N PRO A 254 14.34 -2.33 -16.58
CA PRO A 254 15.03 -1.03 -16.61
C PRO A 254 14.48 -0.04 -17.64
N GLN A 255 13.64 -0.50 -18.57
CA GLN A 255 13.02 0.33 -19.60
C GLN A 255 11.63 0.86 -19.20
N GLN A 256 11.08 0.44 -18.05
CA GLN A 256 9.80 0.93 -17.53
C GLN A 256 10.02 2.14 -16.60
N VAL A 257 9.18 3.14 -16.72
CA VAL A 257 9.26 4.38 -15.91
C VAL A 257 8.84 4.13 -14.48
N ASP A 258 7.84 3.27 -14.27
CA ASP A 258 7.16 3.03 -13.00
C ASP A 258 8.09 2.77 -11.82
N GLY A 259 9.14 1.95 -12.03
CA GLY A 259 10.10 1.62 -10.97
C GLY A 259 10.87 2.85 -10.47
N TYR A 260 11.33 3.67 -11.40
CA TYR A 260 12.04 4.91 -11.07
C TYR A 260 11.13 5.94 -10.42
N THR A 261 9.89 6.09 -10.94
CA THR A 261 8.89 6.97 -10.36
C THR A 261 8.52 6.55 -8.93
N THR A 262 8.30 5.25 -8.71
CA THR A 262 7.99 4.71 -7.38
C THR A 262 9.14 4.97 -6.39
N SER A 263 10.39 4.76 -6.82
CA SER A 263 11.57 5.08 -6.03
C SER A 263 11.68 6.57 -5.72
N ALA A 264 11.49 7.43 -6.73
CA ALA A 264 11.59 8.87 -6.61
C ALA A 264 10.52 9.45 -5.68
N LEU A 265 9.27 9.00 -5.79
CA LEU A 265 8.18 9.43 -4.90
C LEU A 265 8.46 9.05 -3.45
N ARG A 266 8.93 7.81 -3.20
CA ARG A 266 9.32 7.38 -1.86
C ARG A 266 10.47 8.20 -1.30
N LYS A 267 11.53 8.45 -2.08
CA LYS A 267 12.66 9.29 -1.67
C LYS A 267 12.20 10.71 -1.37
N SER A 268 11.35 11.28 -2.25
CA SER A 268 10.79 12.62 -2.06
C SER A 268 9.95 12.72 -0.77
N SER A 269 9.12 11.72 -0.46
CA SER A 269 8.36 11.70 0.80
C SER A 269 9.24 11.62 2.05
N ASN A 270 10.44 11.06 1.92
CA ASN A 270 11.45 11.01 2.99
C ASN A 270 12.42 12.21 2.99
N GLY A 271 12.21 13.22 2.13
CA GLY A 271 13.06 14.40 2.03
C GLY A 271 14.34 14.20 1.20
N ASP A 272 14.57 13.03 0.62
CA ASP A 272 15.71 12.76 -0.27
C ASP A 272 15.39 13.21 -1.70
N PHE A 273 15.30 14.51 -1.90
CA PHE A 273 14.98 15.10 -3.22
C PHE A 273 16.12 14.92 -4.24
N ALA A 274 17.36 14.91 -3.79
CA ALA A 274 18.51 14.66 -4.66
C ALA A 274 18.51 13.21 -5.18
N GLY A 275 18.20 12.25 -4.32
CA GLY A 275 18.04 10.86 -4.72
C GLY A 275 16.83 10.64 -5.64
N ALA A 276 15.72 11.35 -5.40
CA ALA A 276 14.55 11.32 -6.28
C ALA A 276 14.86 11.90 -7.68
N ASP A 277 15.58 13.01 -7.73
CA ASP A 277 16.06 13.64 -8.98
C ASP A 277 16.97 12.70 -9.78
N ALA A 278 17.87 12.00 -9.09
CA ALA A 278 18.76 11.02 -9.71
C ALA A 278 17.97 9.86 -10.33
N ASP A 279 16.95 9.34 -9.64
CA ASP A 279 16.09 8.28 -10.16
C ASP A 279 15.35 8.72 -11.43
N MET A 280 14.75 9.92 -11.45
CA MET A 280 14.05 10.41 -12.63
C MET A 280 14.99 10.68 -13.81
N LYS A 281 16.22 11.13 -13.55
CA LYS A 281 17.26 11.21 -14.59
C LYS A 281 17.65 9.83 -15.15
N GLN A 282 17.66 8.79 -14.31
CA GLN A 282 17.85 7.42 -14.81
C GLN A 282 16.64 6.94 -15.64
N ALA A 283 15.40 7.29 -15.24
CA ALA A 283 14.21 7.04 -16.06
C ALA A 283 14.36 7.67 -17.46
N LEU A 284 14.71 8.95 -17.53
CA LEU A 284 14.94 9.64 -18.80
C LEU A 284 16.03 8.97 -19.65
N LYS A 285 17.05 8.39 -19.03
CA LYS A 285 18.14 7.70 -19.72
C LYS A 285 17.69 6.35 -20.28
N HIS A 286 17.01 5.54 -19.49
CA HIS A 286 16.80 4.12 -19.76
C HIS A 286 15.39 3.77 -20.28
N ALA A 287 14.35 4.52 -19.91
CA ALA A 287 12.99 4.22 -20.31
C ALA A 287 12.81 4.26 -21.84
N THR A 288 12.00 3.34 -22.35
CA THR A 288 11.60 3.31 -23.76
C THR A 288 10.63 4.45 -24.06
N ASN A 289 9.64 4.68 -23.17
CA ASN A 289 8.69 5.79 -23.31
C ASN A 289 9.27 7.06 -22.69
N LYS A 290 9.87 7.91 -23.53
CA LYS A 290 10.48 9.17 -23.10
C LYS A 290 9.45 10.21 -22.69
N ALA A 291 8.31 10.25 -23.38
CA ALA A 291 7.23 11.18 -23.03
C ALA A 291 6.72 10.93 -21.61
N GLU A 292 6.45 9.68 -21.28
CA GLU A 292 6.05 9.26 -19.94
C GLU A 292 7.14 9.58 -18.88
N ALA A 293 8.41 9.35 -19.20
CA ALA A 293 9.51 9.67 -18.28
C ALA A 293 9.59 11.18 -17.98
N HIS A 294 9.41 12.04 -18.97
CA HIS A 294 9.32 13.48 -18.78
C HIS A 294 8.07 13.87 -17.97
N ALA A 295 6.92 13.31 -18.29
CA ALA A 295 5.66 13.59 -17.57
C ALA A 295 5.75 13.20 -16.09
N GLU A 296 6.27 12.00 -15.78
CA GLU A 296 6.45 11.54 -14.42
C GLU A 296 7.49 12.37 -13.65
N TYR A 297 8.56 12.80 -14.30
CA TYR A 297 9.53 13.69 -13.69
C TYR A 297 8.91 15.06 -13.36
N SER A 298 8.14 15.62 -14.28
CA SER A 298 7.35 16.82 -14.02
C SER A 298 6.43 16.64 -12.81
N ARG A 299 5.70 15.51 -12.74
CA ARG A 299 4.76 15.20 -11.67
C ARG A 299 5.45 15.09 -10.31
N VAL A 300 6.58 14.40 -10.23
CA VAL A 300 7.36 14.26 -8.98
C VAL A 300 7.85 15.62 -8.48
N MET A 301 8.39 16.47 -9.38
CA MET A 301 8.79 17.83 -9.04
C MET A 301 7.61 18.68 -8.56
N TYR A 302 6.50 18.64 -9.29
CA TYR A 302 5.33 19.43 -9.00
C TYR A 302 4.72 19.08 -7.65
N GLN A 303 4.61 17.78 -7.32
CA GLN A 303 4.15 17.33 -6.02
C GLN A 303 5.00 17.89 -4.87
N LYS A 304 6.34 17.84 -4.98
CA LYS A 304 7.23 18.44 -3.97
C LYS A 304 6.99 19.94 -3.84
N LEU A 305 6.88 20.65 -4.96
CA LEU A 305 6.75 22.11 -4.96
C LEU A 305 5.43 22.61 -4.37
N ILE A 306 4.37 21.79 -4.45
CA ILE A 306 3.04 22.16 -3.91
C ILE A 306 2.85 21.69 -2.48
N TYR A 307 3.34 20.49 -2.11
CA TYR A 307 3.00 19.86 -0.83
C TYR A 307 4.13 19.83 0.20
N SER A 308 5.38 20.10 -0.20
CA SER A 308 6.51 20.14 0.72
C SER A 308 6.85 21.57 1.13
N ASN A 309 7.06 21.78 2.43
CA ASN A 309 7.57 23.04 2.98
C ASN A 309 9.11 23.16 2.87
N ASP A 310 9.79 22.19 2.25
CA ASP A 310 11.23 22.22 2.08
C ASP A 310 11.64 23.32 1.09
N SER A 311 12.40 24.28 1.57
CA SER A 311 12.95 25.39 0.79
C SER A 311 14.45 25.22 0.46
N LEU A 312 15.09 24.15 0.94
CA LEU A 312 16.53 23.95 0.81
C LEU A 312 16.91 23.36 -0.55
N TYR A 313 16.08 22.45 -1.07
CA TYR A 313 16.32 21.83 -2.38
C TYR A 313 15.84 22.75 -3.50
N LYS A 314 16.73 23.53 -4.08
CA LYS A 314 16.43 24.58 -5.09
C LYS A 314 16.54 24.11 -6.54
N GLU A 315 17.01 22.89 -6.76
CA GLU A 315 17.17 22.34 -8.12
C GLU A 315 15.83 22.11 -8.84
N TRP A 316 14.74 21.95 -8.08
CA TRP A 316 13.40 21.80 -8.60
C TRP A 316 12.65 23.13 -8.51
N THR A 317 12.14 23.58 -9.65
CA THR A 317 11.34 24.80 -9.79
C THR A 317 10.09 24.51 -10.61
N LEU A 318 9.06 25.37 -10.49
CA LEU A 318 7.88 25.26 -11.34
C LEU A 318 8.23 25.43 -12.83
N ASP A 319 9.26 26.22 -13.18
CA ASP A 319 9.71 26.37 -14.56
C ASP A 319 10.30 25.05 -15.09
N LYS A 320 11.09 24.36 -14.30
CA LYS A 320 11.66 23.06 -14.68
C LYS A 320 10.57 22.01 -14.81
N ALA A 321 9.62 21.96 -13.86
CA ALA A 321 8.47 21.05 -13.93
C ALA A 321 7.62 21.31 -15.18
N LEU A 322 7.38 22.59 -15.51
CA LEU A 322 6.68 22.97 -16.74
C LEU A 322 7.42 22.52 -18.00
N GLY A 323 8.74 22.76 -18.05
CA GLY A 323 9.56 22.34 -19.18
C GLY A 323 9.51 20.82 -19.43
N GLU A 324 9.52 20.03 -18.37
CA GLU A 324 9.38 18.57 -18.48
C GLU A 324 7.97 18.16 -18.98
N ALA A 325 6.90 18.83 -18.51
CA ALA A 325 5.55 18.56 -18.99
C ALA A 325 5.37 18.94 -20.47
N GLU A 326 5.95 20.06 -20.88
CA GLU A 326 5.93 20.52 -22.27
C GLU A 326 6.75 19.61 -23.20
N GLU A 327 7.89 19.10 -22.74
CA GLU A 327 8.70 18.14 -23.51
C GLU A 327 7.97 16.80 -23.64
N ALA A 328 7.26 16.35 -22.59
CA ALA A 328 6.39 15.17 -22.67
C ALA A 328 5.34 15.34 -23.77
N TYR A 329 4.63 16.48 -23.79
CA TYR A 329 3.60 16.77 -24.77
C TYR A 329 4.16 16.92 -26.21
N LYS A 330 5.36 17.45 -26.34
CA LYS A 330 6.04 17.61 -27.64
C LYS A 330 6.43 16.24 -28.23
N ILE A 331 6.87 15.29 -27.41
CA ILE A 331 7.24 13.93 -27.82
C ILE A 331 5.99 13.13 -28.19
N ASP A 332 4.98 13.17 -27.32
CA ASP A 332 3.70 12.49 -27.50
C ASP A 332 2.57 13.44 -27.09
N PRO A 333 1.77 13.98 -28.04
CA PRO A 333 0.79 15.02 -27.76
C PRO A 333 -0.47 14.51 -27.05
N GLN A 334 -0.28 13.81 -25.93
CA GLN A 334 -1.38 13.41 -25.06
C GLN A 334 -1.94 14.60 -24.29
N LEU A 335 -3.27 14.73 -24.31
CA LEU A 335 -3.97 15.85 -23.65
C LEU A 335 -3.75 15.87 -22.14
N ALA A 336 -3.46 14.73 -21.51
CA ALA A 336 -3.10 14.64 -20.09
C ALA A 336 -1.81 15.43 -19.77
N TYR A 337 -0.80 15.38 -20.64
CA TYR A 337 0.44 16.15 -20.43
C TYR A 337 0.20 17.66 -20.60
N ARG A 338 -0.67 18.02 -21.56
CA ARG A 338 -1.12 19.41 -21.75
C ARG A 338 -1.87 19.92 -20.52
N HIS A 339 -2.73 19.10 -19.92
CA HIS A 339 -3.45 19.41 -18.68
C HIS A 339 -2.47 19.65 -17.51
N SER A 340 -1.49 18.77 -17.32
CA SER A 340 -0.46 18.93 -16.28
C SER A 340 0.32 20.24 -16.44
N ALA A 341 0.67 20.62 -17.66
CA ALA A 341 1.32 21.90 -17.93
C ALA A 341 0.43 23.09 -17.51
N ALA A 342 -0.89 23.03 -17.76
CA ALA A 342 -1.83 24.07 -17.33
C ALA A 342 -1.94 24.18 -15.81
N GLN A 343 -1.93 23.06 -15.08
CA GLN A 343 -1.93 23.05 -13.62
C GLN A 343 -0.65 23.71 -13.05
N ILE A 344 0.50 23.45 -13.67
CA ILE A 344 1.76 24.10 -13.27
C ILE A 344 1.72 25.60 -13.56
N LEU A 345 1.20 26.03 -14.73
CA LEU A 345 1.01 27.44 -15.08
C LEU A 345 0.07 28.14 -14.06
N PHE A 346 -1.00 27.48 -13.64
CA PHE A 346 -1.87 27.99 -12.58
C PHE A 346 -1.08 28.25 -11.28
N SER A 347 -0.26 27.28 -10.86
CA SER A 347 0.58 27.41 -9.66
C SER A 347 1.66 28.47 -9.78
N LYS A 348 2.13 28.76 -11.00
CA LYS A 348 3.00 29.90 -11.32
C LYS A 348 2.27 31.23 -11.34
N ARG A 349 0.93 31.24 -11.15
CA ARG A 349 0.04 32.40 -11.29
C ARG A 349 -0.04 32.97 -12.71
N GLU A 350 0.32 32.18 -13.72
CA GLU A 350 0.16 32.50 -15.12
C GLU A 350 -1.26 32.14 -15.58
N TYR A 351 -2.26 32.71 -14.89
CA TYR A 351 -3.67 32.31 -14.99
C TYR A 351 -4.27 32.44 -16.39
N ALA A 352 -3.84 33.45 -17.16
CA ALA A 352 -4.31 33.62 -18.54
C ALA A 352 -3.87 32.46 -19.43
N LYS A 353 -2.59 32.09 -19.39
CA LYS A 353 -2.06 30.96 -20.15
C LYS A 353 -2.67 29.62 -19.70
N ALA A 354 -2.84 29.43 -18.40
CA ALA A 354 -3.50 28.25 -17.86
C ALA A 354 -4.95 28.15 -18.37
N TYR A 355 -5.69 29.26 -18.32
CA TYR A 355 -7.06 29.34 -18.83
C TYR A 355 -7.16 28.98 -20.31
N ASP A 356 -6.26 29.52 -21.14
CA ASP A 356 -6.28 29.24 -22.57
C ASP A 356 -6.17 27.74 -22.85
N ILE A 357 -5.29 27.05 -22.10
CA ILE A 357 -5.13 25.59 -22.22
C ILE A 357 -6.36 24.84 -21.70
N PHE A 358 -6.90 25.19 -20.52
CA PHE A 358 -8.11 24.54 -20.01
C PHE A 358 -9.31 24.77 -20.93
N ASN A 359 -9.45 25.97 -21.52
CA ASN A 359 -10.48 26.28 -22.51
C ASN A 359 -10.28 25.50 -23.82
N GLU A 360 -9.04 25.27 -24.26
CA GLU A 360 -8.74 24.35 -25.36
C GLU A 360 -9.18 22.92 -25.02
N LEU A 361 -8.74 22.39 -23.86
CA LEU A 361 -9.06 21.04 -23.41
C LEU A 361 -10.57 20.82 -23.23
N SER A 362 -11.31 21.84 -22.79
CA SER A 362 -12.76 21.77 -22.60
C SER A 362 -13.54 21.49 -23.90
N LYS A 363 -12.91 21.66 -25.06
CA LYS A 363 -13.47 21.44 -26.41
C LYS A 363 -13.04 20.11 -27.03
N THR A 364 -12.28 19.31 -26.30
CA THR A 364 -11.74 18.02 -26.75
C THR A 364 -12.45 16.85 -26.08
N SER A 365 -12.06 15.63 -26.43
CA SER A 365 -12.48 14.40 -25.74
C SER A 365 -11.99 14.31 -24.29
N PHE A 366 -11.04 15.14 -23.88
CA PHE A 366 -10.51 15.22 -22.51
C PHE A 366 -11.38 16.08 -21.58
N ALA A 367 -12.41 16.76 -22.12
CA ALA A 367 -13.31 17.62 -21.35
C ALA A 367 -14.01 16.83 -20.24
N ASN A 368 -13.68 17.16 -18.99
CA ASN A 368 -14.24 16.56 -17.77
C ASN A 368 -14.56 17.65 -16.74
N SER A 369 -15.11 17.26 -15.59
CA SER A 369 -15.49 18.19 -14.52
C SER A 369 -14.32 19.03 -14.02
N GLU A 370 -13.13 18.44 -13.89
CA GLU A 370 -11.91 19.08 -13.40
C GLU A 370 -11.47 20.21 -14.32
N VAL A 371 -11.39 19.96 -15.63
CA VAL A 371 -11.00 20.96 -16.64
C VAL A 371 -11.88 22.22 -16.57
N PHE A 372 -13.21 22.06 -16.44
CA PHE A 372 -14.10 23.21 -16.33
C PHE A 372 -13.96 23.93 -14.99
N TYR A 373 -13.75 23.21 -13.92
CA TYR A 373 -13.53 23.77 -12.61
C TYR A 373 -12.21 24.58 -12.55
N GLU A 374 -11.11 24.04 -13.08
CA GLU A 374 -9.83 24.72 -13.17
C GLU A 374 -9.88 25.94 -14.07
N ALA A 375 -10.63 25.86 -15.18
CA ALA A 375 -10.92 27.03 -16.02
C ALA A 375 -11.68 28.13 -15.25
N ALA A 376 -12.66 27.75 -14.43
CA ALA A 376 -13.38 28.69 -13.56
C ALA A 376 -12.45 29.32 -12.52
N GLN A 377 -11.57 28.55 -11.91
CA GLN A 377 -10.58 29.06 -10.96
C GLN A 377 -9.63 30.06 -11.62
N CYS A 378 -9.12 29.77 -12.83
CA CYS A 378 -8.30 30.72 -13.59
C CYS A 378 -9.04 32.02 -13.84
N LYS A 379 -10.28 31.95 -14.32
CA LYS A 379 -11.13 33.10 -14.58
C LYS A 379 -11.40 33.93 -13.31
N ALA A 380 -11.63 33.28 -12.17
CA ALA A 380 -11.80 33.95 -10.90
C ALA A 380 -10.54 34.74 -10.49
N GLN A 381 -9.36 34.16 -10.66
CA GLN A 381 -8.09 34.86 -10.40
C GLN A 381 -7.84 36.02 -11.35
N LEU A 382 -8.41 36.01 -12.56
CA LEU A 382 -8.36 37.08 -13.53
C LEU A 382 -9.44 38.15 -13.30
N GLY A 383 -10.27 38.02 -12.25
CA GLY A 383 -11.30 38.99 -11.91
C GLY A 383 -12.55 38.94 -12.80
N ALA A 384 -12.84 37.78 -13.37
CA ALA A 384 -14.06 37.59 -14.18
C ALA A 384 -15.32 37.75 -13.34
N LYS A 385 -16.43 38.14 -13.99
CA LYS A 385 -17.72 38.28 -13.32
C LYS A 385 -18.33 36.92 -12.92
N ASN A 386 -19.16 36.93 -11.87
CA ASN A 386 -19.83 35.73 -11.39
C ASN A 386 -20.65 35.02 -12.48
N GLU A 387 -21.24 35.78 -13.43
CA GLU A 387 -22.02 35.26 -14.54
C GLU A 387 -21.17 34.45 -15.54
N GLU A 388 -19.89 34.75 -15.66
CA GLU A 388 -18.96 33.98 -16.49
C GLU A 388 -18.51 32.71 -15.74
N LEU A 389 -18.26 32.84 -14.43
CA LEU A 389 -17.78 31.73 -13.58
C LEU A 389 -18.84 30.64 -13.42
N ILE A 390 -20.10 31.04 -13.24
CA ILE A 390 -21.20 30.09 -13.03
C ILE A 390 -21.41 29.17 -14.26
N VAL A 391 -21.19 29.66 -15.47
CA VAL A 391 -21.30 28.85 -16.70
C VAL A 391 -20.28 27.73 -16.74
N LEU A 392 -19.07 28.02 -16.28
CA LEU A 392 -18.01 27.00 -16.18
C LEU A 392 -18.30 25.99 -15.06
N LEU A 393 -18.76 26.46 -13.90
CA LEU A 393 -19.13 25.59 -12.78
C LEU A 393 -20.35 24.73 -13.09
N ASP A 394 -21.34 25.25 -13.81
CA ASP A 394 -22.48 24.45 -14.32
C ASP A 394 -21.98 23.34 -15.26
N SER A 395 -21.02 23.68 -16.14
CA SER A 395 -20.40 22.70 -17.02
C SER A 395 -19.61 21.64 -16.27
N ALA A 396 -18.91 22.00 -15.18
CA ALA A 396 -18.18 21.07 -14.31
C ALA A 396 -19.16 20.08 -13.64
N VAL A 397 -20.21 20.58 -13.00
CA VAL A 397 -21.20 19.73 -12.32
C VAL A 397 -21.99 18.85 -13.30
N ALA A 398 -22.34 19.38 -14.48
CA ALA A 398 -23.08 18.63 -15.51
C ALA A 398 -22.32 17.39 -16.03
N ARG A 399 -20.99 17.35 -15.88
CA ARG A 399 -20.15 16.20 -16.28
C ARG A 399 -19.94 15.17 -15.18
N CYS A 400 -20.39 15.46 -13.96
CA CYS A 400 -20.33 14.48 -12.90
C CYS A 400 -21.36 13.37 -13.14
N ALA A 401 -20.94 12.11 -12.94
CA ALA A 401 -21.83 10.97 -13.00
C ALA A 401 -22.86 11.02 -11.86
N LYS A 402 -24.10 10.61 -12.14
CA LYS A 402 -25.16 10.48 -11.13
C LYS A 402 -25.41 9.01 -10.79
N PRO A 403 -25.72 8.66 -9.54
CA PRO A 403 -25.75 9.56 -8.37
C PRO A 403 -24.38 10.14 -8.06
N TYR A 404 -24.34 11.37 -7.53
CA TYR A 404 -23.09 12.01 -7.20
C TYR A 404 -22.34 11.25 -6.10
N THR A 405 -21.03 11.21 -6.23
CA THR A 405 -20.10 10.62 -5.25
C THR A 405 -19.16 11.70 -4.70
N SER A 406 -18.28 11.33 -3.78
CA SER A 406 -17.27 12.25 -3.22
C SER A 406 -16.41 12.97 -4.28
N VAL A 407 -16.29 12.39 -5.48
CA VAL A 407 -15.59 13.04 -6.62
C VAL A 407 -16.32 14.30 -7.09
N ALA A 408 -17.65 14.36 -6.99
CA ALA A 408 -18.44 15.54 -7.38
C ALA A 408 -18.47 16.64 -6.31
N ALA A 409 -18.13 16.32 -5.06
CA ALA A 409 -18.26 17.21 -3.92
C ALA A 409 -17.60 18.60 -4.13
N PRO A 410 -16.35 18.74 -4.60
CA PRO A 410 -15.72 20.04 -4.76
C PRO A 410 -16.42 20.90 -5.81
N TYR A 411 -16.96 20.32 -6.88
CA TYR A 411 -17.63 21.04 -7.96
C TYR A 411 -19.01 21.53 -7.55
N VAL A 412 -19.78 20.67 -6.85
CA VAL A 412 -21.10 21.01 -6.31
C VAL A 412 -20.97 22.10 -5.24
N LEU A 413 -19.98 21.98 -4.34
CA LEU A 413 -19.73 23.01 -3.32
C LEU A 413 -19.36 24.36 -3.95
N ALA A 414 -18.43 24.35 -4.91
CA ALA A 414 -17.99 25.57 -5.58
C ALA A 414 -19.13 26.26 -6.33
N ARG A 415 -20.01 25.49 -6.97
CA ARG A 415 -21.19 26.04 -7.66
C ARG A 415 -22.19 26.62 -6.65
N GLY A 416 -22.44 25.94 -5.55
CA GLY A 416 -23.27 26.46 -4.46
C GLY A 416 -22.74 27.77 -3.88
N GLN A 417 -21.43 27.86 -3.63
CA GLN A 417 -20.77 29.09 -3.20
C GLN A 417 -20.90 30.23 -4.23
N MET A 418 -20.84 29.92 -5.51
CA MET A 418 -21.03 30.91 -6.56
C MET A 418 -22.47 31.42 -6.59
N TYR A 419 -23.49 30.55 -6.47
CA TYR A 419 -24.88 30.98 -6.35
C TYR A 419 -25.11 31.80 -5.09
N ASP A 420 -24.47 31.49 -3.96
CA ASP A 420 -24.52 32.29 -2.74
C ASP A 420 -23.93 33.70 -2.98
N ALA A 421 -22.77 33.79 -3.60
CA ALA A 421 -22.15 35.07 -3.96
C ALA A 421 -23.03 35.93 -4.89
N MET A 422 -23.81 35.26 -5.76
CA MET A 422 -24.81 35.89 -6.62
C MET A 422 -26.14 36.19 -5.89
N LYS A 423 -26.27 35.85 -4.61
CA LYS A 423 -27.49 35.95 -3.78
C LYS A 423 -28.66 35.10 -4.28
N ASP A 424 -28.38 34.10 -5.12
CA ASP A 424 -29.35 33.07 -5.47
C ASP A 424 -29.35 31.95 -4.44
N TYR A 425 -29.83 32.30 -3.26
CA TYR A 425 -29.80 31.40 -2.09
C TYR A 425 -30.57 30.09 -2.31
N ARG A 426 -31.57 30.08 -3.21
CA ARG A 426 -32.33 28.85 -3.50
C ARG A 426 -31.50 27.82 -4.25
N ARG A 427 -30.76 28.27 -5.29
CA ARG A 427 -29.85 27.35 -6.01
C ARG A 427 -28.64 27.00 -5.15
N ALA A 428 -28.11 27.96 -4.37
CA ALA A 428 -27.06 27.70 -3.42
C ALA A 428 -27.43 26.59 -2.42
N LEU A 429 -28.61 26.66 -1.83
CA LEU A 429 -29.10 25.65 -0.88
C LEU A 429 -29.35 24.28 -1.53
N ALA A 430 -29.78 24.24 -2.78
CA ALA A 430 -29.92 22.97 -3.52
C ALA A 430 -28.55 22.26 -3.62
N ASP A 431 -27.49 23.00 -3.99
CA ASP A 431 -26.13 22.47 -4.08
C ASP A 431 -25.55 22.14 -2.71
N TYR A 432 -25.78 22.96 -1.69
CA TYR A 432 -25.30 22.68 -0.33
C TYR A 432 -25.96 21.41 0.25
N ASN A 433 -27.25 21.22 0.02
CA ASN A 433 -27.93 19.99 0.46
C ASN A 433 -27.41 18.75 -0.27
N GLU A 434 -27.14 18.88 -1.56
CA GLU A 434 -26.49 17.80 -2.33
C GLU A 434 -25.08 17.51 -1.82
N TYR A 435 -24.29 18.54 -1.55
CA TYR A 435 -22.95 18.41 -0.96
C TYR A 435 -22.99 17.69 0.40
N ASP A 436 -23.91 18.08 1.29
CA ASP A 436 -24.08 17.44 2.59
C ASP A 436 -24.45 15.96 2.46
N THR A 437 -25.31 15.64 1.49
CA THR A 437 -25.67 14.25 1.16
C THR A 437 -24.44 13.46 0.68
N ILE A 438 -23.64 14.01 -0.22
CA ILE A 438 -22.38 13.41 -0.72
C ILE A 438 -21.40 13.17 0.44
N MET A 439 -21.35 14.12 1.38
CA MET A 439 -20.44 14.06 2.54
C MET A 439 -21.01 13.22 3.70
N TYR A 440 -22.20 12.65 3.56
CA TYR A 440 -22.86 11.85 4.60
C TYR A 440 -22.98 12.59 5.95
N GLY A 441 -23.27 13.91 5.92
CA GLY A 441 -23.35 14.74 7.12
C GLY A 441 -22.00 14.97 7.83
N ARG A 442 -20.88 14.76 7.16
CA ARG A 442 -19.51 14.92 7.72
C ARG A 442 -18.82 16.19 7.25
N ALA A 443 -19.58 17.19 6.82
CA ALA A 443 -19.03 18.49 6.48
C ALA A 443 -18.49 19.21 7.74
N ASN A 444 -17.62 20.20 7.57
CA ASN A 444 -17.06 20.98 8.68
C ASN A 444 -18.03 22.06 9.17
N ALA A 445 -17.70 22.69 10.30
CA ALA A 445 -18.51 23.75 10.90
C ALA A 445 -18.71 24.94 9.97
N ASP A 446 -17.70 25.34 9.20
CA ASP A 446 -17.76 26.47 8.27
C ASP A 446 -18.79 26.25 7.16
N PHE A 447 -18.92 25.01 6.69
CA PHE A 447 -19.95 24.65 5.73
C PHE A 447 -21.35 24.83 6.31
N TYR A 448 -21.65 24.27 7.50
CA TYR A 448 -22.95 24.40 8.14
C TYR A 448 -23.26 25.86 8.47
N PHE A 449 -22.28 26.63 8.88
CA PHE A 449 -22.45 28.06 9.11
C PHE A 449 -22.71 28.84 7.82
N THR A 450 -22.14 28.45 6.70
CA THR A 450 -22.40 29.06 5.39
C THR A 450 -23.81 28.73 4.93
N ARG A 451 -24.25 27.48 5.05
CA ARG A 451 -25.62 27.05 4.71
C ARG A 451 -26.65 27.73 5.62
N TYR A 452 -26.39 27.79 6.92
CA TYR A 452 -27.16 28.58 7.89
C TYR A 452 -27.44 30.02 7.42
N LYS A 453 -26.42 30.73 6.95
CA LYS A 453 -26.60 32.10 6.45
C LYS A 453 -27.53 32.17 5.24
N CYS A 454 -27.40 31.25 4.32
CA CYS A 454 -28.31 31.14 3.17
C CYS A 454 -29.75 30.89 3.61
N GLU A 455 -29.97 29.98 4.54
CA GLU A 455 -31.30 29.63 5.09
C GLU A 455 -31.94 30.80 5.83
N VAL A 456 -31.17 31.55 6.61
CA VAL A 456 -31.65 32.80 7.26
C VAL A 456 -32.07 33.83 6.21
N ASN A 457 -31.33 33.97 5.11
CA ASN A 457 -31.66 34.92 4.03
C ASN A 457 -32.99 34.60 3.32
N ILE A 458 -33.35 33.31 3.24
CA ILE A 458 -34.65 32.90 2.67
C ILE A 458 -35.71 32.59 3.73
N ARG A 459 -35.45 32.96 4.99
CA ARG A 459 -36.33 32.83 6.16
C ARG A 459 -36.70 31.40 6.55
N GLN A 460 -35.84 30.44 6.25
CA GLN A 460 -35.97 29.04 6.68
C GLN A 460 -35.38 28.87 8.10
N TYR A 461 -35.88 29.59 9.05
CA TYR A 461 -35.28 29.74 10.39
C TYR A 461 -35.17 28.44 11.18
N GLN A 462 -36.10 27.50 11.02
CA GLN A 462 -36.05 26.23 11.75
C GLN A 462 -34.89 25.35 11.25
N VAL A 463 -34.64 25.33 9.93
CA VAL A 463 -33.54 24.58 9.34
C VAL A 463 -32.21 25.27 9.70
N ALA A 464 -32.20 26.60 9.63
CA ALA A 464 -31.05 27.41 10.05
C ALA A 464 -30.65 27.15 11.50
N LEU A 465 -31.62 26.99 12.43
CA LEU A 465 -31.32 26.63 13.82
C LEU A 465 -30.66 25.24 13.94
N ASN A 466 -31.03 24.28 13.09
CA ASN A 466 -30.41 22.97 13.09
C ASN A 466 -28.96 23.06 12.59
N ASP A 467 -28.71 23.83 11.53
CA ASP A 467 -27.38 23.99 10.96
C ASP A 467 -26.42 24.72 11.89
N ILE A 468 -26.86 25.82 12.51
CA ILE A 468 -26.00 26.53 13.47
C ILE A 468 -25.72 25.70 14.73
N ALA A 469 -26.70 24.88 15.18
CA ALA A 469 -26.49 23.92 16.26
C ALA A 469 -25.48 22.84 15.86
N HIS A 470 -25.57 22.33 14.62
CA HIS A 470 -24.62 21.35 14.11
C HIS A 470 -23.21 21.94 13.97
N ALA A 471 -23.09 23.18 13.46
CA ALA A 471 -21.82 23.91 13.43
C ALA A 471 -21.18 24.02 14.82
N ALA A 472 -21.97 24.40 15.84
CA ALA A 472 -21.51 24.48 17.23
C ALA A 472 -21.09 23.11 17.80
N TYR A 473 -21.66 22.02 17.32
CA TYR A 473 -21.34 20.66 17.75
C TYR A 473 -20.01 20.16 17.15
N VAL A 474 -19.80 20.35 15.84
CA VAL A 474 -18.65 19.79 15.11
C VAL A 474 -17.43 20.70 15.07
N CYS A 475 -17.54 21.95 15.52
CA CYS A 475 -16.44 22.93 15.51
C CYS A 475 -15.34 22.61 16.53
N GLU A 476 -14.17 23.19 16.31
CA GLU A 476 -13.11 23.25 17.33
C GLU A 476 -13.62 23.97 18.59
N PRO A 477 -13.22 23.50 19.81
CA PRO A 477 -13.75 24.02 21.08
C PRO A 477 -13.70 25.55 21.24
N GLN A 478 -12.63 26.18 20.74
CA GLN A 478 -12.43 27.64 20.82
C GLN A 478 -13.41 28.43 19.94
N MET A 479 -13.99 27.82 18.91
CA MET A 479 -14.95 28.46 18.02
C MET A 479 -16.40 28.31 18.48
N ARG A 480 -16.67 27.42 19.44
CA ARG A 480 -18.03 27.10 19.89
C ARG A 480 -18.79 28.28 20.47
N PRO A 481 -18.18 29.19 21.25
CA PRO A 481 -18.90 30.37 21.73
C PRO A 481 -19.46 31.25 20.61
N ILE A 482 -18.75 31.38 19.49
CA ILE A 482 -19.18 32.17 18.33
C ILE A 482 -20.46 31.61 17.73
N TYR A 483 -20.50 30.29 17.47
CA TYR A 483 -21.70 29.65 16.92
C TYR A 483 -22.87 29.63 17.89
N LEU A 484 -22.62 29.49 19.20
CA LEU A 484 -23.66 29.58 20.22
C LEU A 484 -24.25 31.00 20.32
N ALA A 485 -23.45 32.04 20.24
CA ALA A 485 -23.92 33.42 20.21
C ALA A 485 -24.80 33.67 18.96
N GLU A 486 -24.38 33.21 17.78
CA GLU A 486 -25.20 33.29 16.56
C GLU A 486 -26.50 32.50 16.66
N MET A 487 -26.49 31.30 17.25
CA MET A 487 -27.69 30.49 17.49
C MET A 487 -28.65 31.24 18.45
N ALA A 488 -28.15 31.78 19.55
CA ALA A 488 -28.95 32.55 20.50
C ALA A 488 -29.54 33.81 19.83
N SER A 489 -28.78 34.49 18.97
CA SER A 489 -29.25 35.66 18.20
C SER A 489 -30.42 35.28 17.28
N LEU A 490 -30.32 34.18 16.57
CA LEU A 490 -31.43 33.72 15.72
C LEU A 490 -32.64 33.31 16.55
N GLN A 491 -32.46 32.61 17.68
CA GLN A 491 -33.54 32.24 18.61
C GLN A 491 -34.26 33.51 19.15
N LEU A 492 -33.52 34.54 19.50
CA LEU A 492 -34.09 35.85 19.92
C LEU A 492 -34.92 36.47 18.79
N ARG A 493 -34.41 36.52 17.57
CA ARG A 493 -35.07 37.07 16.37
C ARG A 493 -36.38 36.36 16.03
N VAL A 494 -36.46 35.05 16.28
CA VAL A 494 -37.68 34.26 16.06
C VAL A 494 -38.57 34.11 17.30
N ASN A 495 -38.32 34.94 18.33
CA ASN A 495 -39.08 35.01 19.60
C ASN A 495 -39.04 33.70 20.43
N MET A 496 -37.99 32.90 20.31
CA MET A 496 -37.74 31.74 21.16
C MET A 496 -36.95 32.16 22.42
N LEU A 497 -37.54 33.01 23.23
CA LEU A 497 -36.84 33.76 24.29
C LEU A 497 -36.16 32.85 25.32
N ASP A 498 -36.87 31.84 25.83
CA ASP A 498 -36.29 30.89 26.80
C ASP A 498 -35.10 30.12 26.24
N ASN A 499 -35.17 29.74 24.95
CA ASN A 499 -34.05 29.08 24.28
C ASN A 499 -32.86 30.02 24.09
N ALA A 500 -33.12 31.28 23.70
CA ALA A 500 -32.10 32.30 23.56
C ALA A 500 -31.32 32.51 24.86
N VAL A 501 -32.02 32.58 26.00
CA VAL A 501 -31.37 32.67 27.32
C VAL A 501 -30.50 31.45 27.60
N LYS A 502 -31.04 30.23 27.42
CA LYS A 502 -30.30 28.99 27.68
C LYS A 502 -29.05 28.88 26.79
N THR A 503 -29.18 29.22 25.52
CA THR A 503 -28.05 29.12 24.56
C THR A 503 -27.00 30.19 24.87
N ALA A 504 -27.42 31.40 25.23
CA ALA A 504 -26.50 32.44 25.69
C ALA A 504 -25.79 32.06 27.00
N ASP A 505 -26.46 31.37 27.92
CA ASP A 505 -25.84 30.84 29.14
C ASP A 505 -24.77 29.79 28.83
N LEU A 506 -25.04 28.89 27.87
CA LEU A 506 -24.02 27.92 27.39
C LEU A 506 -22.81 28.64 26.77
N CYS A 507 -23.04 29.70 26.00
CA CYS A 507 -21.96 30.52 25.46
C CYS A 507 -21.12 31.14 26.59
N LEU A 508 -21.79 31.75 27.58
CA LEU A 508 -21.13 32.43 28.71
C LEU A 508 -20.41 31.47 29.67
N GLN A 509 -20.79 30.20 29.72
CA GLN A 509 -20.02 29.17 30.43
C GLN A 509 -18.68 28.88 29.77
N LEU A 510 -18.57 29.02 28.45
CA LEU A 510 -17.35 28.80 27.68
C LEU A 510 -16.51 30.07 27.54
N ASP A 511 -17.17 31.21 27.39
CA ASP A 511 -16.59 32.56 27.26
C ASP A 511 -17.41 33.56 28.08
N ALA A 512 -17.01 33.74 29.34
CA ALA A 512 -17.74 34.55 30.32
C ALA A 512 -17.85 36.04 29.94
N ASP A 513 -16.96 36.53 29.08
CA ASP A 513 -16.89 37.92 28.66
C ASP A 513 -17.44 38.16 27.25
N ASN A 514 -18.17 37.17 26.69
CA ASN A 514 -18.83 37.29 25.41
C ASN A 514 -19.94 38.34 25.43
N THR A 515 -19.67 39.52 24.91
CA THR A 515 -20.61 40.66 24.96
C THR A 515 -21.86 40.43 24.10
N ASP A 516 -21.75 39.69 22.97
CA ASP A 516 -22.91 39.33 22.16
C ASP A 516 -23.89 38.46 22.96
N ALA A 517 -23.38 37.43 23.62
CA ALA A 517 -24.19 36.54 24.44
C ALA A 517 -24.85 37.31 25.63
N LEU A 518 -24.12 38.24 26.27
CA LEU A 518 -24.64 39.06 27.33
C LEU A 518 -25.78 39.98 26.86
N ILE A 519 -25.63 40.64 25.71
CA ILE A 519 -26.69 41.50 25.12
C ILE A 519 -27.89 40.65 24.73
N ILE A 520 -27.69 39.53 24.03
CA ILE A 520 -28.79 38.65 23.59
C ILE A 520 -29.57 38.14 24.80
N LYS A 521 -28.88 37.66 25.84
CA LYS A 521 -29.48 37.22 27.10
C LYS A 521 -30.27 38.35 27.75
N GLY A 522 -29.69 39.56 27.86
CA GLY A 522 -30.34 40.72 28.44
C GLY A 522 -31.64 41.09 27.70
N VAL A 523 -31.59 41.14 26.35
CA VAL A 523 -32.78 41.46 25.54
C VAL A 523 -33.85 40.35 25.63
N ALA A 524 -33.46 39.06 25.63
CA ALA A 524 -34.38 37.95 25.82
C ALA A 524 -35.05 37.98 27.20
N LEU A 525 -34.32 38.29 28.28
CA LEU A 525 -34.83 38.41 29.63
C LEU A 525 -35.82 39.59 29.77
N VAL A 526 -35.63 40.71 29.07
CA VAL A 526 -36.63 41.80 29.00
C VAL A 526 -37.95 41.26 28.41
N GLY A 527 -37.88 40.51 27.30
CA GLY A 527 -39.05 39.88 26.69
C GLY A 527 -39.78 38.91 27.63
N LEU A 528 -39.04 38.21 28.49
CA LEU A 528 -39.55 37.32 29.54
C LEU A 528 -40.02 38.05 30.81
N LYS A 529 -40.01 39.39 30.83
CA LYS A 529 -40.38 40.25 31.98
C LYS A 529 -39.45 40.08 33.19
N LYS A 530 -38.22 39.65 33.03
CA LYS A 530 -37.20 39.48 34.05
C LYS A 530 -36.21 40.66 34.02
N LYS A 531 -36.76 41.88 34.25
CA LYS A 531 -36.03 43.15 34.09
C LYS A 531 -34.77 43.28 34.98
N PRO A 532 -34.75 42.87 36.26
CA PRO A 532 -33.53 42.96 37.06
C PRO A 532 -32.36 42.16 36.48
N GLU A 533 -32.58 40.88 36.14
CA GLU A 533 -31.59 40.00 35.55
C GLU A 533 -31.11 40.50 34.18
N ALA A 534 -32.04 41.06 33.38
CA ALA A 534 -31.72 41.67 32.10
C ALA A 534 -30.75 42.86 32.23
N MET A 535 -31.01 43.74 33.19
CA MET A 535 -30.17 44.91 33.42
C MET A 535 -28.76 44.54 33.90
N GLU A 536 -28.63 43.49 34.70
CA GLU A 536 -27.32 42.93 35.11
C GLU A 536 -26.49 42.51 33.90
N CYS A 537 -27.07 41.73 32.98
CA CYS A 537 -26.38 41.28 31.75
C CYS A 537 -25.96 42.48 30.87
N LEU A 538 -26.87 43.43 30.65
CA LEU A 538 -26.59 44.62 29.84
C LEU A 538 -25.52 45.53 30.49
N GLN A 539 -25.55 45.68 31.81
CA GLN A 539 -24.54 46.47 32.54
C GLN A 539 -23.16 45.81 32.47
N ARG A 540 -23.12 44.47 32.55
CA ARG A 540 -21.86 43.72 32.37
C ARG A 540 -21.31 43.90 30.95
N ALA A 541 -22.14 43.78 29.92
CA ALA A 541 -21.72 44.04 28.53
C ALA A 541 -21.17 45.45 28.35
N LYS A 542 -21.82 46.45 28.97
CA LYS A 542 -21.32 47.85 28.99
C LYS A 542 -19.96 47.96 29.68
N THR A 543 -19.77 47.32 30.82
CA THR A 543 -18.50 47.33 31.57
C THR A 543 -17.36 46.71 30.76
N LEU A 544 -17.68 45.71 29.90
CA LEU A 544 -16.76 45.11 28.96
C LEU A 544 -16.51 45.97 27.70
N GLY A 545 -17.13 47.15 27.62
CA GLY A 545 -16.88 48.13 26.55
C GLY A 545 -17.81 48.01 25.34
N ASP A 546 -18.86 47.21 25.38
CA ASP A 546 -19.79 47.10 24.24
C ASP A 546 -20.78 48.31 24.24
N GLN A 547 -20.63 49.16 23.25
CA GLN A 547 -21.43 50.40 23.11
C GLN A 547 -22.91 50.12 22.84
N ARG A 548 -23.27 48.98 22.26
CA ARG A 548 -24.67 48.58 22.01
C ARG A 548 -25.44 48.44 23.32
N ALA A 549 -24.77 48.08 24.40
CA ALA A 549 -25.40 47.93 25.72
C ALA A 549 -26.02 49.23 26.23
N ASP A 550 -25.43 50.41 25.96
CA ASP A 550 -25.98 51.71 26.38
C ASP A 550 -27.32 52.02 25.74
N GLU A 551 -27.53 51.65 24.47
CA GLU A 551 -28.79 51.83 23.76
C GLU A 551 -29.89 50.96 24.39
N TYR A 552 -29.56 49.66 24.65
CA TYR A 552 -30.52 48.74 25.26
C TYR A 552 -30.84 49.11 26.71
N ILE A 553 -29.86 49.59 27.51
CA ILE A 553 -30.09 50.07 28.85
C ILE A 553 -31.04 51.28 28.84
N LYS A 554 -30.85 52.25 27.94
CA LYS A 554 -31.75 53.42 27.80
C LYS A 554 -33.14 53.02 27.36
N LYS A 555 -33.27 52.07 26.45
CA LYS A 555 -34.54 51.58 25.90
C LYS A 555 -35.39 50.84 26.91
N TYR A 556 -34.77 50.11 27.83
CA TYR A 556 -35.47 49.23 28.77
C TYR A 556 -35.45 49.74 30.25
N LYS A 557 -34.84 50.88 30.50
CA LYS A 557 -34.93 51.60 31.79
C LYS A 557 -36.36 52.04 32.06
#